data_6d23cfff8692e40ec4715386b253e598
#
_entry.id   6d23cfff8692e40ec4715386b253e598
#
_cell.length_a   1.000
_cell.length_b   1.000
_cell.length_c   1.000
_cell.angle_alpha   90.00
_cell.angle_beta   90.00
_cell.angle_gamma   90.00
#
_symmetry.space_group_name_H-M   'P 1'
#
loop_
_entity.id
_entity.type
_entity.pdbx_description
1 polymer ?
#
loop_
_entity_poly.entity_id
_entity_poly.type
_entity_poly.pdbx_seq_one_letter_code
_entity_poly.pdbx_strand_id
1 'polypeptide(L)'
;QMLDSMIHNPRPTRAEVADVANAIYDGTDCIMLSGETAAGKYPVEAVRMMASIAEDTERYLTKSRDYHDRGGIKNVNSAIGAAAVEISNRVDATCIICPTHSGRTARLISNFRPKLPIYAMSPSNHAIRKTCFQWGVRAYKTTEQGSLSATCYNALTVAKEHGLVKTGDLVVITAGDPQTSPSQGDYITSTNMTMVSQIQ
;
A
#
# COMPACT_ATOMS: atom_id res chain seq x y z
N GLN A 1 8.56 4.58 -22.31
CA GLN A 1 9.97 5.05 -22.12
C GLN A 1 9.92 6.22 -21.15
N MET A 2 10.36 6.02 -19.93
CA MET A 2 10.27 7.05 -18.89
C MET A 2 11.49 7.97 -18.86
N LEU A 3 12.70 7.40 -18.88
CA LEU A 3 13.97 8.14 -18.83
C LEU A 3 14.91 7.65 -19.92
N ASP A 4 14.41 7.45 -21.16
CA ASP A 4 15.11 6.82 -22.28
C ASP A 4 16.47 7.46 -22.59
N SER A 5 16.56 8.79 -22.50
CA SER A 5 17.81 9.51 -22.69
C SER A 5 18.92 9.09 -21.73
N MET A 6 18.54 8.57 -20.54
CA MET A 6 19.49 8.08 -19.54
C MET A 6 20.13 6.72 -19.88
N ILE A 7 19.74 6.09 -20.97
CA ILE A 7 20.53 4.98 -21.56
C ILE A 7 21.95 5.46 -21.87
N HIS A 8 22.07 6.70 -22.38
CA HIS A 8 23.34 7.26 -22.85
C HIS A 8 23.84 8.48 -22.06
N ASN A 9 22.95 9.18 -21.34
CA ASN A 9 23.24 10.42 -20.64
C ASN A 9 23.04 10.27 -19.12
N PRO A 10 23.82 10.98 -18.29
CA PRO A 10 23.70 10.90 -16.83
C PRO A 10 22.49 11.66 -16.27
N ARG A 11 21.76 12.40 -17.09
CA ARG A 11 20.58 13.20 -16.71
C ARG A 11 19.47 13.05 -17.76
N PRO A 12 18.18 13.03 -17.35
CA PRO A 12 17.08 13.00 -18.27
C PRO A 12 16.81 14.37 -18.90
N THR A 13 15.99 14.37 -19.93
CA THR A 13 15.39 15.58 -20.49
C THR A 13 14.27 16.12 -19.58
N ARG A 14 13.88 17.40 -19.79
CA ARG A 14 12.75 18.00 -19.06
C ARG A 14 11.42 17.29 -19.37
N ALA A 15 11.24 16.84 -20.60
CA ALA A 15 10.04 16.11 -21.02
C ALA A 15 9.91 14.78 -20.25
N GLU A 16 10.99 14.02 -20.15
CA GLU A 16 11.01 12.75 -19.40
C GLU A 16 10.71 12.94 -17.91
N VAL A 17 11.26 13.99 -17.29
CA VAL A 17 10.93 14.34 -15.90
C VAL A 17 9.44 14.64 -15.75
N ALA A 18 8.87 15.40 -16.70
CA ALA A 18 7.44 15.70 -16.70
C ALA A 18 6.58 14.44 -16.92
N ASP A 19 7.00 13.52 -17.78
CA ASP A 19 6.28 12.27 -18.04
C ASP A 19 6.22 11.38 -16.78
N VAL A 20 7.33 11.25 -16.06
CA VAL A 20 7.35 10.52 -14.79
C VAL A 20 6.44 11.19 -13.76
N ALA A 21 6.53 12.52 -13.60
CA ALA A 21 5.69 13.27 -12.68
C ALA A 21 4.19 13.12 -13.03
N ASN A 22 3.83 13.23 -14.30
CA ASN A 22 2.46 13.06 -14.77
C ASN A 22 1.91 11.65 -14.50
N ALA A 23 2.71 10.59 -14.72
CA ALA A 23 2.31 9.23 -14.39
C ALA A 23 1.93 9.09 -12.91
N ILE A 24 2.66 9.78 -12.01
CA ILE A 24 2.37 9.78 -10.57
C ILE A 24 1.12 10.60 -10.26
N TYR A 25 0.93 11.78 -10.87
CA TYR A 25 -0.30 12.57 -10.75
C TYR A 25 -1.53 11.83 -11.27
N ASP A 26 -1.39 11.06 -12.34
CA ASP A 26 -2.43 10.18 -12.87
C ASP A 26 -2.74 9.00 -11.95
N GLY A 27 -1.87 8.78 -10.96
CA GLY A 27 -2.04 7.81 -9.88
C GLY A 27 -1.76 6.39 -10.31
N THR A 28 -0.70 6.18 -11.03
CA THR A 28 -0.16 4.83 -11.27
C THR A 28 0.26 4.16 -9.97
N ASP A 29 0.23 2.82 -9.94
CA ASP A 29 0.72 2.07 -8.77
C ASP A 29 2.23 1.89 -8.81
N CYS A 30 2.82 1.79 -10.01
CA CYS A 30 4.25 1.60 -10.23
C CYS A 30 4.70 2.32 -11.49
N ILE A 31 5.95 2.72 -11.52
CA ILE A 31 6.69 3.21 -12.67
C ILE A 31 7.83 2.24 -12.97
N MET A 32 8.18 2.09 -14.24
CA MET A 32 9.15 1.08 -14.68
C MET A 32 10.25 1.70 -15.53
N LEU A 33 11.48 1.27 -15.29
CA LEU A 33 12.62 1.44 -16.19
C LEU A 33 12.89 0.14 -16.94
N SER A 34 13.33 0.21 -18.17
CA SER A 34 13.63 -0.93 -19.01
C SER A 34 15.07 -0.84 -19.56
N GLY A 35 15.27 -0.28 -20.74
CA GLY A 35 16.59 -0.12 -21.34
C GLY A 35 17.56 0.67 -20.49
N GLU A 36 17.08 1.66 -19.74
CA GLU A 36 17.84 2.52 -18.85
C GLU A 36 18.61 1.73 -17.79
N THR A 37 18.02 0.63 -17.29
CA THR A 37 18.62 -0.23 -16.26
C THR A 37 19.18 -1.54 -16.82
N ALA A 38 18.63 -2.06 -17.94
CA ALA A 38 19.05 -3.34 -18.50
C ALA A 38 20.32 -3.23 -19.37
N ALA A 39 20.50 -2.13 -20.08
CA ALA A 39 21.58 -1.93 -21.05
C ALA A 39 22.18 -0.52 -21.02
N GLY A 40 21.67 0.39 -20.21
CA GLY A 40 22.12 1.77 -20.10
C GLY A 40 23.48 1.92 -19.45
N LYS A 41 24.13 3.05 -19.70
CA LYS A 41 25.41 3.41 -19.09
C LYS A 41 25.26 3.92 -17.65
N TYR A 42 24.05 4.34 -17.25
CA TYR A 42 23.77 5.01 -15.97
C TYR A 42 22.60 4.34 -15.22
N PRO A 43 22.64 3.01 -14.98
CA PRO A 43 21.49 2.28 -14.44
C PRO A 43 21.10 2.72 -13.02
N VAL A 44 22.09 2.97 -12.16
CA VAL A 44 21.86 3.39 -10.77
C VAL A 44 21.33 4.82 -10.71
N GLU A 45 21.90 5.71 -11.54
CA GLU A 45 21.47 7.10 -11.65
C GLU A 45 20.05 7.21 -12.19
N ALA A 46 19.65 6.35 -13.15
CA ALA A 46 18.30 6.31 -13.68
C ALA A 46 17.27 5.93 -12.59
N VAL A 47 17.58 4.91 -11.78
CA VAL A 47 16.71 4.54 -10.64
C VAL A 47 16.63 5.67 -9.60
N ARG A 48 17.74 6.27 -9.24
CA ARG A 48 17.78 7.40 -8.29
C ARG A 48 17.01 8.61 -8.80
N MET A 49 17.16 8.93 -10.07
CA MET A 49 16.43 10.04 -10.71
C MET A 49 14.91 9.79 -10.70
N MET A 50 14.49 8.58 -11.11
CA MET A 50 13.07 8.21 -11.09
C MET A 50 12.49 8.28 -9.67
N ALA A 51 13.20 7.75 -8.67
CA ALA A 51 12.80 7.82 -7.27
C ALA A 51 12.69 9.27 -6.78
N SER A 52 13.67 10.11 -7.10
CA SER A 52 13.66 11.53 -6.72
C SER A 52 12.48 12.30 -7.32
N ILE A 53 12.16 12.05 -8.59
CA ILE A 53 10.99 12.67 -9.25
C ILE A 53 9.70 12.20 -8.56
N ALA A 54 9.60 10.90 -8.24
CA ALA A 54 8.45 10.32 -7.58
C ALA A 54 8.25 10.95 -6.19
N GLU A 55 9.27 10.94 -5.36
CA GLU A 55 9.23 11.49 -4.01
C GLU A 55 8.89 12.98 -3.99
N ASP A 56 9.43 13.75 -4.92
CA ASP A 56 9.12 15.18 -5.03
C ASP A 56 7.68 15.40 -5.47
N THR A 57 7.22 14.68 -6.49
CA THR A 57 5.84 14.77 -6.99
C THR A 57 4.81 14.38 -5.93
N GLU A 58 5.08 13.31 -5.17
CA GLU A 58 4.17 12.81 -4.12
C GLU A 58 3.93 13.83 -3.01
N ARG A 59 4.88 14.73 -2.71
CA ARG A 59 4.69 15.81 -1.73
C ARG A 59 3.55 16.76 -2.10
N TYR A 60 3.25 16.89 -3.38
CA TYR A 60 2.20 17.79 -3.90
C TYR A 60 0.89 17.06 -4.20
N LEU A 61 0.80 15.76 -3.95
CA LEU A 61 -0.46 15.02 -4.05
C LEU A 61 -1.38 15.41 -2.89
N THR A 62 -2.27 16.37 -3.14
CA THR A 62 -3.12 16.99 -2.11
C THR A 62 -4.38 16.20 -1.78
N LYS A 63 -4.78 15.21 -2.59
CA LYS A 63 -6.06 14.51 -2.43
C LYS A 63 -5.88 12.99 -2.38
N SER A 64 -6.42 12.35 -1.32
CA SER A 64 -6.91 11.00 -1.45
C SER A 64 -7.93 11.00 -2.60
N ARG A 65 -7.84 10.02 -3.50
CA ARG A 65 -8.79 9.93 -4.63
C ARG A 65 -10.21 9.81 -4.08
N ASP A 66 -11.07 10.69 -4.54
CA ASP A 66 -12.49 10.62 -4.24
C ASP A 66 -13.06 9.38 -4.96
N TYR A 67 -13.39 8.35 -4.20
CA TYR A 67 -13.83 7.07 -4.73
C TYR A 67 -15.25 7.12 -5.33
N HIS A 68 -15.96 8.20 -5.07
CA HIS A 68 -17.27 8.44 -5.66
C HIS A 68 -17.24 8.55 -7.19
N ASP A 69 -16.11 8.95 -7.78
CA ASP A 69 -15.97 9.13 -9.24
C ASP A 69 -15.80 7.82 -10.04
N ARG A 70 -15.54 6.66 -9.41
CA ARG A 70 -15.26 5.39 -10.10
C ARG A 70 -16.37 4.32 -9.97
N GLY A 71 -17.63 4.72 -9.88
CA GLY A 71 -18.76 3.77 -9.91
C GLY A 71 -19.22 3.26 -8.55
N GLY A 72 -18.87 3.93 -7.47
CA GLY A 72 -19.48 3.74 -6.14
C GLY A 72 -18.98 2.53 -5.35
N ILE A 73 -19.28 2.56 -4.05
CA ILE A 73 -19.07 1.44 -3.12
C ILE A 73 -20.12 0.37 -3.42
N LYS A 74 -19.75 -0.74 -4.06
CA LYS A 74 -20.70 -1.77 -4.52
C LYS A 74 -20.77 -3.01 -3.63
N ASN A 75 -19.89 -3.14 -2.63
CA ASN A 75 -19.83 -4.32 -1.77
C ASN A 75 -19.27 -3.99 -0.38
N VAL A 76 -19.48 -4.91 0.57
CA VAL A 76 -19.05 -4.77 1.97
C VAL A 76 -17.55 -4.47 2.08
N ASN A 77 -16.72 -5.17 1.32
CA ASN A 77 -15.27 -4.99 1.40
C ASN A 77 -14.86 -3.55 1.03
N SER A 78 -15.46 -3.00 -0.04
CA SER A 78 -15.19 -1.62 -0.46
C SER A 78 -15.69 -0.60 0.55
N ALA A 79 -16.86 -0.86 1.17
CA ALA A 79 -17.39 0.00 2.23
C ALA A 79 -16.48 0.03 3.46
N ILE A 80 -16.02 -1.13 3.91
CA ILE A 80 -15.06 -1.23 5.02
C ILE A 80 -13.73 -0.57 4.68
N GLY A 81 -13.25 -0.74 3.46
CA GLY A 81 -12.02 -0.09 2.98
C GLY A 81 -12.12 1.43 2.99
N ALA A 82 -13.21 1.98 2.48
CA ALA A 82 -13.46 3.42 2.50
C ALA A 82 -13.57 3.95 3.94
N ALA A 83 -14.32 3.24 4.80
CA ALA A 83 -14.45 3.59 6.22
C ALA A 83 -13.09 3.57 6.94
N ALA A 84 -12.24 2.59 6.67
CA ALA A 84 -10.90 2.50 7.27
C ALA A 84 -10.04 3.72 6.93
N VAL A 85 -10.06 4.16 5.66
CA VAL A 85 -9.33 5.36 5.23
C VAL A 85 -9.92 6.62 5.84
N GLU A 86 -11.23 6.76 5.87
CA GLU A 86 -11.91 7.91 6.48
C GLU A 86 -11.63 7.98 7.99
N ILE A 87 -11.76 6.86 8.71
CA ILE A 87 -11.43 6.78 10.13
C ILE A 87 -9.97 7.17 10.36
N SER A 88 -9.04 6.63 9.57
CA SER A 88 -7.61 6.91 9.73
C SER A 88 -7.27 8.40 9.60
N ASN A 89 -7.95 9.10 8.70
CA ASN A 89 -7.79 10.55 8.53
C ASN A 89 -8.38 11.35 9.70
N ARG A 90 -9.53 10.89 10.26
CA ARG A 90 -10.23 11.61 11.34
C ARG A 90 -9.56 11.48 12.70
N VAL A 91 -8.88 10.35 12.94
CA VAL A 91 -8.21 10.09 14.22
C VAL A 91 -6.72 10.40 14.19
N ASP A 92 -6.22 10.97 13.08
CA ASP A 92 -4.79 11.21 12.84
C ASP A 92 -3.95 9.95 13.10
N ALA A 93 -4.39 8.82 12.53
CA ALA A 93 -3.70 7.55 12.70
C ALA A 93 -2.30 7.60 12.06
N THR A 94 -1.36 6.87 12.63
CA THR A 94 0.02 6.76 12.10
C THR A 94 0.07 5.90 10.83
N CYS A 95 -0.76 4.88 10.74
CA CYS A 95 -0.79 3.94 9.61
C CYS A 95 -2.09 3.12 9.56
N ILE A 96 -2.27 2.40 8.45
CA ILE A 96 -3.30 1.37 8.32
C ILE A 96 -2.63 0.01 8.26
N ILE A 97 -2.98 -0.90 9.17
CA ILE A 97 -2.46 -2.26 9.24
C ILE A 97 -3.49 -3.22 8.64
N CYS A 98 -3.07 -4.03 7.68
CA CYS A 98 -3.92 -4.96 6.95
C CYS A 98 -3.40 -6.40 7.12
N PRO A 99 -3.83 -7.14 8.15
CA PRO A 99 -3.65 -8.58 8.16
C PRO A 99 -4.34 -9.19 6.94
N THR A 100 -3.60 -9.96 6.14
CA THR A 100 -4.12 -10.46 4.87
C THR A 100 -3.43 -11.74 4.43
N HIS A 101 -4.18 -12.71 3.93
CA HIS A 101 -3.63 -13.96 3.39
C HIS A 101 -3.17 -13.84 1.94
N SER A 102 -3.91 -13.06 1.13
CA SER A 102 -3.73 -12.94 -0.32
C SER A 102 -3.27 -11.55 -0.80
N GLY A 103 -3.16 -10.57 0.11
CA GLY A 103 -2.89 -9.17 -0.21
C GLY A 103 -4.14 -8.40 -0.70
N ARG A 104 -5.32 -9.04 -0.72
CA ARG A 104 -6.56 -8.40 -1.25
C ARG A 104 -6.97 -7.18 -0.43
N THR A 105 -6.95 -7.26 0.90
CA THR A 105 -7.31 -6.15 1.79
C THR A 105 -6.39 -4.95 1.56
N ALA A 106 -5.08 -5.18 1.54
CA ALA A 106 -4.11 -4.11 1.30
C ALA A 106 -4.32 -3.43 -0.07
N ARG A 107 -4.58 -4.23 -1.13
CA ARG A 107 -4.91 -3.70 -2.46
C ARG A 107 -6.17 -2.85 -2.44
N LEU A 108 -7.18 -3.30 -1.71
CA LEU A 108 -8.43 -2.57 -1.58
C LEU A 108 -8.22 -1.20 -0.94
N ILE A 109 -7.47 -1.14 0.16
CA ILE A 109 -7.13 0.11 0.84
C ILE A 109 -6.26 0.99 -0.06
N SER A 110 -5.27 0.41 -0.74
CA SER A 110 -4.39 1.12 -1.69
C SER A 110 -5.17 1.86 -2.80
N ASN A 111 -6.28 1.28 -3.27
CA ASN A 111 -7.13 1.91 -4.29
C ASN A 111 -7.73 3.25 -3.84
N PHE A 112 -7.91 3.46 -2.55
CA PHE A 112 -8.40 4.73 -1.97
C PHE A 112 -7.31 5.79 -1.81
N ARG A 113 -6.04 5.44 -2.08
CA ARG A 113 -4.90 6.36 -2.00
C ARG A 113 -4.83 7.12 -0.67
N PRO A 114 -4.84 6.43 0.50
CA PRO A 114 -4.69 7.10 1.78
C PRO A 114 -3.33 7.81 1.84
N LYS A 115 -3.26 8.92 2.57
CA LYS A 115 -1.99 9.63 2.81
C LYS A 115 -1.04 8.85 3.73
N LEU A 116 -1.61 7.93 4.50
CA LEU A 116 -0.89 7.12 5.49
C LEU A 116 -0.32 5.86 4.84
N PRO A 117 0.80 5.35 5.33
CA PRO A 117 1.34 4.08 4.88
C PRO A 117 0.39 2.92 5.20
N ILE A 118 0.34 1.95 4.29
CA ILE A 118 -0.42 0.70 4.43
C ILE A 118 0.57 -0.42 4.71
N TYR A 119 0.43 -1.08 5.86
CA TYR A 119 1.26 -2.22 6.23
C TYR A 119 0.48 -3.52 6.07
N ALA A 120 0.79 -4.26 5.01
CA ALA A 120 0.24 -5.59 4.77
C ALA A 120 0.99 -6.61 5.64
N MET A 121 0.28 -7.29 6.50
CA MET A 121 0.83 -8.32 7.40
C MET A 121 0.38 -9.69 6.94
N SER A 122 1.31 -10.52 6.45
CA SER A 122 0.93 -11.80 5.80
C SER A 122 1.82 -12.97 6.19
N PRO A 123 1.24 -14.17 6.45
CA PRO A 123 2.00 -15.40 6.57
C PRO A 123 2.49 -15.93 5.21
N SER A 124 1.97 -15.42 4.09
CA SER A 124 2.28 -15.89 2.74
C SER A 124 3.36 -15.06 2.06
N ASN A 125 4.49 -15.68 1.71
CA ASN A 125 5.53 -15.02 0.91
C ASN A 125 5.03 -14.61 -0.49
N HIS A 126 4.07 -15.34 -1.06
CA HIS A 126 3.44 -14.97 -2.32
C HIS A 126 2.66 -13.66 -2.20
N ALA A 127 1.84 -13.53 -1.14
CA ALA A 127 1.10 -12.29 -0.88
C ALA A 127 2.04 -11.10 -0.66
N ILE A 128 3.11 -11.28 0.11
CA ILE A 128 4.12 -10.25 0.37
C ILE A 128 4.70 -9.74 -0.96
N ARG A 129 5.18 -10.64 -1.83
CA ARG A 129 5.72 -10.24 -3.15
C ARG A 129 4.69 -9.55 -4.04
N LYS A 130 3.45 -10.05 -4.03
CA LYS A 130 2.35 -9.48 -4.83
C LYS A 130 1.98 -8.06 -4.41
N THR A 131 2.03 -7.76 -3.12
CA THR A 131 1.69 -6.43 -2.60
C THR A 131 2.76 -5.38 -2.86
N CYS A 132 3.99 -5.76 -3.23
CA CYS A 132 5.04 -4.80 -3.61
C CYS A 132 4.69 -3.94 -4.84
N PHE A 133 3.71 -4.38 -5.66
CA PHE A 133 3.22 -3.64 -6.82
C PHE A 133 1.99 -2.76 -6.52
N GLN A 134 1.65 -2.58 -5.25
CA GLN A 134 0.48 -1.80 -4.83
C GLN A 134 0.94 -0.47 -4.24
N TRP A 135 0.31 0.60 -4.66
CA TRP A 135 0.64 1.93 -4.19
C TRP A 135 0.53 2.06 -2.67
N GLY A 136 1.56 2.64 -2.05
CA GLY A 136 1.60 2.92 -0.60
C GLY A 136 1.64 1.68 0.31
N VAL A 137 1.76 0.47 -0.24
CA VAL A 137 1.80 -0.78 0.54
C VAL A 137 3.23 -1.22 0.80
N ARG A 138 3.52 -1.49 2.08
CA ARG A 138 4.72 -2.23 2.50
C ARG A 138 4.27 -3.51 3.20
N ALA A 139 4.87 -4.64 2.84
CA ALA A 139 4.45 -5.94 3.36
C ALA A 139 5.48 -6.55 4.30
N TYR A 140 4.99 -7.16 5.37
CA TYR A 140 5.80 -7.78 6.41
C TYR A 140 5.34 -9.21 6.66
N LYS A 141 6.30 -10.07 6.99
CA LYS A 141 6.05 -11.47 7.32
C LYS A 141 5.46 -11.59 8.71
N THR A 142 4.37 -12.34 8.82
CA THR A 142 3.77 -12.71 10.09
C THR A 142 3.62 -14.23 10.18
N THR A 143 3.19 -14.72 11.32
CA THR A 143 2.79 -16.13 11.52
C THR A 143 1.29 -16.27 11.38
N GLU A 144 0.84 -17.42 10.95
CA GLU A 144 -0.58 -17.75 10.90
C GLU A 144 -1.14 -17.89 12.33
N GLN A 145 -2.34 -17.37 12.54
CA GLN A 145 -3.00 -17.36 13.84
C GLN A 145 -4.38 -18.00 13.76
N GLY A 146 -4.81 -18.68 14.83
CA GLY A 146 -6.08 -19.39 14.87
C GLY A 146 -7.31 -18.53 15.16
N SER A 147 -7.15 -17.25 15.46
CA SER A 147 -8.26 -16.33 15.73
C SER A 147 -7.98 -14.92 15.21
N LEU A 148 -9.06 -14.15 15.00
CA LEU A 148 -8.96 -12.75 14.56
C LEU A 148 -8.18 -11.90 15.58
N SER A 149 -8.48 -12.06 16.87
CA SER A 149 -7.78 -11.31 17.93
C SER A 149 -6.28 -11.60 17.97
N ALA A 150 -5.88 -12.88 17.85
CA ALA A 150 -4.49 -13.27 17.76
C ALA A 150 -3.82 -12.74 16.49
N THR A 151 -4.54 -12.73 15.36
CA THR A 151 -4.05 -12.17 14.09
C THR A 151 -3.78 -10.66 14.20
N CYS A 152 -4.71 -9.90 14.77
CA CYS A 152 -4.54 -8.47 15.00
C CYS A 152 -3.39 -8.20 15.99
N TYR A 153 -3.33 -8.94 17.09
CA TYR A 153 -2.25 -8.79 18.08
C TYR A 153 -0.87 -9.09 17.46
N ASN A 154 -0.75 -10.18 16.72
CA ASN A 154 0.49 -10.54 16.02
C ASN A 154 0.91 -9.45 15.02
N ALA A 155 -0.04 -8.90 14.27
CA ALA A 155 0.23 -7.81 13.33
C ALA A 155 0.76 -6.54 14.02
N LEU A 156 0.19 -6.19 15.17
CA LEU A 156 0.66 -5.06 15.98
C LEU A 156 2.06 -5.31 16.55
N THR A 157 2.33 -6.53 17.03
CA THR A 157 3.65 -6.93 17.55
C THR A 157 4.71 -6.79 16.47
N VAL A 158 4.46 -7.34 15.28
CA VAL A 158 5.38 -7.23 14.13
C VAL A 158 5.58 -5.77 13.71
N ALA A 159 4.52 -4.96 13.69
CA ALA A 159 4.65 -3.53 13.40
C ALA A 159 5.57 -2.81 14.39
N LYS A 160 5.47 -3.14 15.69
CA LYS A 160 6.32 -2.58 16.74
C LYS A 160 7.77 -3.06 16.65
N GLU A 161 7.99 -4.35 16.41
CA GLU A 161 9.33 -4.96 16.24
C GLU A 161 10.09 -4.35 15.05
N HIS A 162 9.39 -4.01 13.98
CA HIS A 162 9.96 -3.34 12.80
C HIS A 162 10.06 -1.81 12.93
N GLY A 163 9.70 -1.24 14.08
CA GLY A 163 9.76 0.20 14.29
C GLY A 163 8.80 1.02 13.43
N LEU A 164 7.71 0.40 12.94
CA LEU A 164 6.71 1.06 12.09
C LEU A 164 5.75 1.91 12.91
N VAL A 165 5.62 1.60 14.18
CA VAL A 165 4.78 2.27 15.16
C VAL A 165 5.48 2.30 16.52
N LYS A 166 5.12 3.27 17.36
CA LYS A 166 5.63 3.45 18.72
C LYS A 166 4.48 3.52 19.72
N THR A 167 4.78 3.31 21.00
CA THR A 167 3.83 3.46 22.08
C THR A 167 3.14 4.84 22.04
N GLY A 168 1.83 4.84 22.13
CA GLY A 168 0.99 6.02 22.05
C GLY A 168 0.39 6.26 20.64
N ASP A 169 0.95 5.69 19.58
CA ASP A 169 0.42 5.83 18.22
C ASP A 169 -0.98 5.23 18.10
N LEU A 170 -1.86 5.90 17.36
CA LEU A 170 -3.13 5.34 16.90
C LEU A 170 -2.94 4.68 15.55
N VAL A 171 -3.47 3.48 15.40
CA VAL A 171 -3.45 2.73 14.14
C VAL A 171 -4.85 2.24 13.78
N VAL A 172 -5.13 2.16 12.49
CA VAL A 172 -6.36 1.53 11.99
C VAL A 172 -6.03 0.13 11.51
N ILE A 173 -6.75 -0.87 11.99
CA ILE A 173 -6.59 -2.26 11.56
C ILE A 173 -7.80 -2.66 10.75
N THR A 174 -7.57 -3.24 9.56
CA THR A 174 -8.64 -3.70 8.67
C THR A 174 -8.41 -5.16 8.32
N ALA A 175 -9.33 -6.02 8.73
CA ALA A 175 -9.20 -7.46 8.61
C ALA A 175 -10.51 -8.14 8.18
N GLY A 176 -10.43 -9.43 7.89
CA GLY A 176 -11.58 -10.31 7.71
C GLY A 176 -11.62 -11.35 8.83
N ASP A 177 -12.80 -11.58 9.40
CA ASP A 177 -13.00 -12.66 10.37
C ASP A 177 -13.20 -13.98 9.63
N PRO A 178 -12.34 -14.96 9.83
CA PRO A 178 -12.47 -16.28 9.19
C PRO A 178 -13.73 -17.04 9.64
N GLN A 179 -14.29 -16.75 10.80
CA GLN A 179 -15.48 -17.43 11.32
C GLN A 179 -16.78 -16.98 10.67
N THR A 180 -16.80 -15.81 10.04
CA THR A 180 -18.00 -15.25 9.38
C THR A 180 -18.08 -15.53 7.88
N SER A 181 -17.14 -16.31 7.33
CA SER A 181 -17.14 -16.68 5.91
C SER A 181 -17.92 -17.96 5.67
N PRO A 182 -19.02 -17.94 4.88
CA PRO A 182 -19.92 -19.09 4.76
C PRO A 182 -19.46 -20.22 3.81
N SER A 183 -18.26 -20.20 3.28
CA SER A 183 -17.82 -21.20 2.30
C SER A 183 -16.72 -22.12 2.84
N GLN A 184 -17.09 -23.37 3.08
CA GLN A 184 -16.15 -24.49 3.15
C GLN A 184 -15.38 -24.60 1.83
N GLY A 185 -14.07 -24.37 1.86
CA GLY A 185 -13.18 -24.71 0.75
C GLY A 185 -12.31 -23.58 0.19
N ASP A 186 -12.76 -22.35 0.19
CA ASP A 186 -11.93 -21.20 -0.19
C ASP A 186 -11.70 -20.30 1.03
N TYR A 187 -10.45 -20.15 1.44
CA TYR A 187 -10.01 -19.19 2.46
C TYR A 187 -10.17 -17.74 1.97
N ILE A 188 -11.33 -17.40 1.45
CA ILE A 188 -11.69 -16.04 1.05
C ILE A 188 -12.39 -15.39 2.22
N THR A 189 -11.63 -15.09 3.28
CA THR A 189 -12.11 -14.16 4.30
C THR A 189 -12.31 -12.81 3.64
N SER A 190 -13.56 -12.39 3.53
CA SER A 190 -13.88 -11.05 3.06
C SER A 190 -13.49 -10.05 4.13
N THR A 191 -12.87 -8.94 3.73
CA THR A 191 -12.61 -7.81 4.64
C THR A 191 -13.94 -7.26 5.14
N ASN A 192 -14.28 -7.48 6.41
CA ASN A 192 -15.59 -7.16 6.99
C ASN A 192 -15.49 -6.37 8.30
N MET A 193 -14.27 -6.05 8.73
CA MET A 193 -14.04 -5.34 10.00
C MET A 193 -12.97 -4.27 9.84
N THR A 194 -13.17 -3.16 10.53
CA THR A 194 -12.15 -2.16 10.80
C THR A 194 -12.21 -1.74 12.27
N MET A 195 -11.06 -1.50 12.88
CA MET A 195 -10.94 -1.07 14.27
C MET A 195 -9.81 -0.06 14.43
N VAL A 196 -9.91 0.77 15.46
CA VAL A 196 -8.83 1.66 15.91
C VAL A 196 -8.18 1.03 17.13
N SER A 197 -6.86 1.04 17.18
CA SER A 197 -6.09 0.57 18.32
C SER A 197 -5.01 1.57 18.67
N GLN A 198 -4.79 1.78 19.97
CA GLN A 198 -3.63 2.52 20.46
C GLN A 198 -2.51 1.54 20.83
N ILE A 199 -1.30 1.85 20.36
CA ILE A 199 -0.10 1.03 20.64
C ILE A 199 0.31 1.25 22.12
N GLN A 200 0.35 0.14 22.85
CA GLN A 200 0.79 0.11 24.25
C GLN A 200 2.30 -0.07 24.37
#